data_e3c0fc30e987343316cb32feff9e36e0
#
_entry.id   e3c0fc30e987343316cb32feff9e36e0
#
_cell.length_a   1.000
_cell.length_b   1.000
_cell.length_c   1.000
_cell.angle_alpha   90.00
_cell.angle_beta   90.00
_cell.angle_gamma   90.00
#
_symmetry.space_group_name_H-M   'P 1'
#
loop_
_entity.id
_entity.type
_entity.pdbx_description
1 polymer ?
#
loop_
_entity_poly.entity_id
_entity_poly.type
_entity_poly.pdbx_seq_one_letter_code
_entity_poly.pdbx_strand_id
1 'polypeptide(L)'
;MPGSSPGMTTGQAVWRLDISIPAPAVTAFEAALAELGGAVVTDAPDAAGTEAEVGLQVYLDAEPERPRLTALLAGAALLAGVRVPEVRVERLPDIDWVTESHKALPAIQAGPFYVHGAHVSAPAPAGGIPILIEAGPAFGTGRHESTLGCLLALAGLAEIHQPARAPAWAPACAPAWALDMGCGSGLLAIAIAKLWACPVRAVDNDPQAVRAAAGNAVANGVGGLVSARQGEGYDAAAFGAEASFDLIAANILAGPLEAMAPDLKRHLAPGGVAVLSGLLEDQAGAVIAAHAPLSLARRIPLGGWVTLVLEA
;
A
#
# COMPACT_ATOMS: atom_id res chain seq x y z
N MET A 1 -20.01 14.24 4.06
CA MET A 1 -18.68 14.74 4.42
C MET A 1 -17.95 13.62 5.13
N PRO A 2 -17.00 12.89 4.52
CA PRO A 2 -16.16 11.95 5.25
C PRO A 2 -15.03 12.73 5.92
N GLY A 3 -14.85 12.49 7.23
CA GLY A 3 -13.85 13.13 8.06
C GLY A 3 -12.44 12.77 7.57
N SER A 4 -11.65 13.79 7.35
CA SER A 4 -10.21 13.70 7.14
C SER A 4 -9.55 13.14 8.40
N SER A 5 -8.88 11.99 8.27
CA SER A 5 -7.96 11.49 9.29
C SER A 5 -6.84 12.53 9.51
N PRO A 6 -6.52 12.92 10.75
CA PRO A 6 -5.40 13.80 11.00
C PRO A 6 -4.10 13.10 10.62
N GLY A 7 -3.32 13.72 9.73
CA GLY A 7 -1.98 13.26 9.38
C GLY A 7 -1.08 13.26 10.61
N MET A 8 -0.56 12.11 11.00
CA MET A 8 0.44 12.00 12.07
C MET A 8 1.72 12.67 11.61
N THR A 9 2.04 13.81 12.21
CA THR A 9 3.34 14.48 12.06
C THR A 9 4.40 13.66 12.82
N THR A 10 5.45 13.26 12.14
CA THR A 10 6.64 12.62 12.71
C THR A 10 7.25 13.50 13.79
N GLY A 11 7.36 12.99 15.02
CA GLY A 11 8.06 13.65 16.14
C GLY A 11 7.18 14.05 17.34
N GLN A 12 5.91 13.70 17.38
CA GLN A 12 5.07 13.94 18.58
C GLN A 12 5.02 12.68 19.45
N ALA A 13 5.31 12.86 20.76
CA ALA A 13 5.21 11.79 21.73
C ALA A 13 3.75 11.32 21.82
N VAL A 14 3.50 10.02 21.60
CA VAL A 14 2.18 9.42 21.75
C VAL A 14 2.04 8.86 23.17
N TRP A 15 0.94 9.16 23.81
CA TRP A 15 0.57 8.62 25.14
C TRP A 15 -0.55 7.61 24.98
N ARG A 16 -0.43 6.48 25.65
CA ARG A 16 -1.47 5.45 25.68
C ARG A 16 -2.08 5.34 27.07
N LEU A 17 -3.40 5.31 27.10
CA LEU A 17 -4.17 4.95 28.28
C LEU A 17 -4.75 3.56 28.08
N ASP A 18 -4.61 2.69 29.05
CA ASP A 18 -5.23 1.37 29.07
C ASP A 18 -6.18 1.30 30.28
N ILE A 19 -7.42 0.89 30.05
CA ILE A 19 -8.40 0.54 31.10
C ILE A 19 -9.09 -0.77 30.77
N SER A 20 -9.52 -1.50 31.80
CA SER A 20 -10.38 -2.67 31.67
C SER A 20 -11.70 -2.39 32.36
N ILE A 21 -12.81 -2.64 31.67
CA ILE A 21 -14.16 -2.32 32.14
C ILE A 21 -15.16 -3.43 31.75
N PRO A 22 -16.26 -3.60 32.52
CA PRO A 22 -17.32 -4.50 32.10
C PRO A 22 -17.95 -4.11 30.76
N ALA A 23 -18.24 -5.08 29.90
CA ALA A 23 -18.79 -4.87 28.56
C ALA A 23 -20.01 -3.90 28.50
N PRO A 24 -20.97 -3.92 29.45
CA PRO A 24 -22.09 -2.96 29.44
C PRO A 24 -21.67 -1.50 29.66
N ALA A 25 -20.48 -1.24 30.22
CA ALA A 25 -19.98 0.09 30.50
C ALA A 25 -19.24 0.75 29.32
N VAL A 26 -18.91 0.00 28.27
CA VAL A 26 -18.06 0.43 27.14
C VAL A 26 -18.53 1.75 26.54
N THR A 27 -19.80 1.89 26.20
CA THR A 27 -20.33 3.11 25.57
C THR A 27 -20.17 4.36 26.43
N ALA A 28 -20.33 4.25 27.76
CA ALA A 28 -20.17 5.39 28.67
C ALA A 28 -18.70 5.83 28.75
N PHE A 29 -17.77 4.88 28.79
CA PHE A 29 -16.34 5.18 28.86
C PHE A 29 -15.80 5.66 27.51
N GLU A 30 -16.22 5.09 26.39
CA GLU A 30 -15.86 5.58 25.04
C GLU A 30 -16.27 7.05 24.87
N ALA A 31 -17.50 7.40 25.22
CA ALA A 31 -18.00 8.77 25.12
C ALA A 31 -17.17 9.74 26.00
N ALA A 32 -16.88 9.35 27.25
CA ALA A 32 -16.11 10.18 28.15
C ALA A 32 -14.64 10.34 27.70
N LEU A 33 -14.00 9.28 27.25
CA LEU A 33 -12.61 9.30 26.83
C LEU A 33 -12.41 9.98 25.48
N ALA A 34 -13.41 9.99 24.60
CA ALA A 34 -13.39 10.75 23.36
C ALA A 34 -13.23 12.27 23.61
N GLU A 35 -13.63 12.80 24.77
CA GLU A 35 -13.42 14.20 25.15
C GLU A 35 -11.93 14.58 25.33
N LEU A 36 -11.04 13.58 25.44
CA LEU A 36 -9.59 13.82 25.47
C LEU A 36 -9.02 14.15 24.09
N GLY A 37 -9.79 13.99 23.02
CA GLY A 37 -9.38 14.34 21.66
C GLY A 37 -8.47 13.30 20.97
N GLY A 38 -8.34 12.11 21.55
CA GLY A 38 -7.54 11.00 21.02
C GLY A 38 -8.35 9.94 20.28
N ALA A 39 -7.64 8.97 19.70
CA ALA A 39 -8.25 7.78 19.11
C ALA A 39 -8.57 6.76 20.21
N VAL A 40 -9.84 6.32 20.28
CA VAL A 40 -10.28 5.27 21.19
C VAL A 40 -10.38 3.95 20.42
N VAL A 41 -9.74 2.92 20.93
CA VAL A 41 -9.76 1.56 20.39
C VAL A 41 -10.33 0.62 21.44
N THR A 42 -11.30 -0.18 21.05
CA THR A 42 -11.96 -1.16 21.90
C THR A 42 -11.53 -2.56 21.47
N ASP A 43 -11.02 -3.36 22.40
CA ASP A 43 -10.71 -4.76 22.11
C ASP A 43 -12.03 -5.53 21.86
N ALA A 44 -12.02 -6.43 20.86
CA ALA A 44 -13.17 -7.28 20.64
C ALA A 44 -13.41 -8.14 21.89
N PRO A 45 -14.64 -8.19 22.44
CA PRO A 45 -14.92 -9.02 23.60
C PRO A 45 -14.66 -10.48 23.23
N ASP A 46 -13.91 -11.19 24.09
CA ASP A 46 -13.82 -12.64 23.99
C ASP A 46 -15.22 -13.25 24.01
N ALA A 47 -15.48 -14.20 23.13
CA ALA A 47 -16.80 -14.74 22.80
C ALA A 47 -17.52 -15.53 23.94
N ALA A 48 -17.21 -15.24 25.21
CA ALA A 48 -17.73 -15.96 26.36
C ALA A 48 -18.31 -15.01 27.42
N GLY A 49 -19.57 -14.62 27.26
CA GLY A 49 -20.45 -14.22 28.38
C GLY A 49 -20.57 -12.74 28.68
N THR A 50 -21.72 -12.40 29.31
CA THR A 50 -22.18 -11.05 29.70
C THR A 50 -21.39 -10.42 30.87
N GLU A 51 -20.36 -11.04 31.41
CA GLU A 51 -19.46 -10.56 32.45
C GLU A 51 -18.02 -10.34 31.96
N ALA A 52 -17.78 -10.43 30.65
CA ALA A 52 -16.46 -10.24 30.09
C ALA A 52 -15.98 -8.79 30.28
N GLU A 53 -14.76 -8.64 30.80
CA GLU A 53 -14.08 -7.34 30.79
C GLU A 53 -13.59 -7.04 29.37
N VAL A 54 -13.73 -5.77 28.99
CA VAL A 54 -13.32 -5.24 27.68
C VAL A 54 -12.21 -4.24 27.91
N GLY A 55 -11.10 -4.39 27.18
CA GLY A 55 -10.02 -3.43 27.15
C GLY A 55 -10.39 -2.22 26.31
N LEU A 56 -10.18 -1.01 26.85
CA LEU A 56 -10.20 0.24 26.10
C LEU A 56 -8.81 0.85 26.09
N GLN A 57 -8.35 1.22 24.92
CA GLN A 57 -7.08 1.91 24.69
C GLN A 57 -7.35 3.29 24.09
N VAL A 58 -6.72 4.33 24.64
CA VAL A 58 -6.81 5.69 24.09
C VAL A 58 -5.42 6.18 23.74
N TYR A 59 -5.26 6.67 22.53
CA TYR A 59 -3.99 7.23 22.03
C TYR A 59 -4.11 8.75 21.94
N LEU A 60 -3.20 9.47 22.62
CA LEU A 60 -3.18 10.92 22.75
C LEU A 60 -1.86 11.50 22.29
N ASP A 61 -1.92 12.70 21.69
CA ASP A 61 -0.73 13.45 21.24
C ASP A 61 0.02 14.16 22.38
N ALA A 62 -0.55 14.18 23.58
CA ALA A 62 0.04 14.80 24.76
C ALA A 62 -0.33 14.02 26.04
N GLU A 63 0.47 14.19 27.10
CA GLU A 63 0.15 13.61 28.39
C GLU A 63 -1.20 14.15 28.92
N PRO A 64 -2.15 13.25 29.25
CA PRO A 64 -3.46 13.70 29.74
C PRO A 64 -3.33 14.33 31.13
N GLU A 65 -4.02 15.44 31.33
CA GLU A 65 -4.10 16.08 32.63
C GLU A 65 -4.80 15.15 33.65
N ARG A 66 -4.07 14.70 34.67
CA ARG A 66 -4.55 13.74 35.65
C ARG A 66 -5.89 14.13 36.30
N PRO A 67 -6.13 15.41 36.72
CA PRO A 67 -7.42 15.80 37.29
C PRO A 67 -8.58 15.64 36.31
N ARG A 68 -8.38 16.02 35.05
CA ARG A 68 -9.38 15.88 33.98
C ARG A 68 -9.68 14.41 33.69
N LEU A 69 -8.65 13.59 33.54
CA LEU A 69 -8.80 12.15 33.33
C LEU A 69 -9.58 11.50 34.48
N THR A 70 -9.21 11.79 35.72
CA THR A 70 -9.90 11.25 36.89
C THR A 70 -11.38 11.65 36.91
N ALA A 71 -11.71 12.89 36.56
CA ALA A 71 -13.09 13.35 36.52
C ALA A 71 -13.92 12.64 35.44
N LEU A 72 -13.34 12.45 34.26
CA LEU A 72 -13.99 11.73 33.13
C LEU A 72 -14.26 10.26 33.50
N LEU A 73 -13.27 9.56 34.05
CA LEU A 73 -13.44 8.17 34.50
C LEU A 73 -14.47 8.02 35.62
N ALA A 74 -14.48 8.94 36.58
CA ALA A 74 -15.46 8.93 37.67
C ALA A 74 -16.88 9.20 37.14
N GLY A 75 -17.05 10.14 36.20
CA GLY A 75 -18.34 10.43 35.58
C GLY A 75 -18.87 9.24 34.78
N ALA A 76 -18.03 8.62 33.96
CA ALA A 76 -18.40 7.43 33.20
C ALA A 76 -18.77 6.24 34.08
N ALA A 77 -18.00 6.02 35.17
CA ALA A 77 -18.27 4.96 36.15
C ALA A 77 -19.61 5.16 36.86
N LEU A 78 -19.91 6.40 37.24
CA LEU A 78 -21.20 6.77 37.86
C LEU A 78 -22.38 6.51 36.90
N LEU A 79 -22.24 6.90 35.62
CA LEU A 79 -23.28 6.71 34.63
C LEU A 79 -23.50 5.22 34.30
N ALA A 80 -22.44 4.44 34.25
CA ALA A 80 -22.51 3.02 33.99
C ALA A 80 -22.86 2.17 35.23
N GLY A 81 -22.87 2.73 36.45
CA GLY A 81 -23.09 1.99 37.67
C GLY A 81 -21.97 1.02 38.05
N VAL A 82 -20.73 1.30 37.65
CA VAL A 82 -19.56 0.46 37.89
C VAL A 82 -18.53 1.17 38.75
N ARG A 83 -17.51 0.45 39.22
CA ARG A 83 -16.37 1.06 39.92
C ARG A 83 -15.49 1.82 38.90
N VAL A 84 -14.84 2.88 39.39
CA VAL A 84 -13.83 3.59 38.64
C VAL A 84 -12.68 2.60 38.32
N PRO A 85 -12.35 2.35 37.06
CA PRO A 85 -11.29 1.42 36.69
C PRO A 85 -9.92 2.00 37.07
N GLU A 86 -8.95 1.10 37.26
CA GLU A 86 -7.54 1.49 37.25
C GLU A 86 -7.13 1.89 35.81
N VAL A 87 -6.45 3.04 35.71
CA VAL A 87 -5.93 3.54 34.46
C VAL A 87 -4.40 3.43 34.42
N ARG A 88 -3.89 2.78 33.41
CA ARG A 88 -2.46 2.81 33.11
C ARG A 88 -2.22 3.87 32.05
N VAL A 89 -1.32 4.82 32.36
CA VAL A 89 -0.89 5.86 31.42
C VAL A 89 0.58 5.62 31.11
N GLU A 90 0.89 5.43 29.84
CA GLU A 90 2.25 5.12 29.37
C GLU A 90 2.61 6.03 28.22
N ARG A 91 3.80 6.62 28.28
CA ARG A 91 4.37 7.28 27.12
C ARG A 91 4.94 6.23 26.22
N LEU A 92 4.37 6.12 25.02
CA LEU A 92 4.92 5.22 24.02
C LEU A 92 6.27 5.75 23.53
N PRO A 93 7.26 4.88 23.32
CA PRO A 93 8.51 5.27 22.70
C PRO A 93 8.22 5.86 21.32
N ASP A 94 9.05 6.81 20.89
CA ASP A 94 8.98 7.40 19.53
C ASP A 94 9.47 6.35 18.51
N ILE A 95 8.63 5.33 18.34
CA ILE A 95 8.85 4.24 17.42
C ILE A 95 7.86 4.44 16.28
N ASP A 96 8.36 4.43 15.07
CA ASP A 96 7.52 4.30 13.89
C ASP A 96 6.84 2.90 13.91
N TRP A 97 5.65 2.86 14.53
CA TRP A 97 4.86 1.63 14.69
C TRP A 97 4.47 1.01 13.34
N VAL A 98 4.39 1.81 12.30
CA VAL A 98 4.16 1.31 10.93
C VAL A 98 5.38 0.52 10.49
N THR A 99 6.57 1.08 10.65
CA THR A 99 7.83 0.39 10.38
C THR A 99 8.01 -0.85 11.28
N GLU A 100 7.71 -0.77 12.57
CA GLU A 100 7.83 -1.94 13.48
C GLU A 100 6.83 -3.05 13.14
N SER A 101 5.57 -2.73 12.87
CA SER A 101 4.60 -3.74 12.45
C SER A 101 4.99 -4.40 11.12
N HIS A 102 5.60 -3.67 10.21
CA HIS A 102 6.10 -4.22 8.96
C HIS A 102 7.32 -5.13 9.14
N LYS A 103 8.15 -4.93 10.17
CA LYS A 103 9.30 -5.82 10.48
C LYS A 103 8.87 -7.23 10.90
N ALA A 104 7.64 -7.42 11.35
CA ALA A 104 7.12 -8.74 11.72
C ALA A 104 6.51 -9.51 10.54
N LEU A 105 6.46 -8.90 9.35
CA LEU A 105 5.73 -9.46 8.22
C LEU A 105 6.56 -10.51 7.45
N PRO A 106 6.05 -11.75 7.20
CA PRO A 106 6.77 -12.76 6.41
C PRO A 106 6.94 -12.31 4.95
N ALA A 107 7.92 -12.90 4.26
CA ALA A 107 8.08 -12.72 2.82
C ALA A 107 6.85 -13.19 2.03
N ILE A 108 6.67 -12.63 0.85
CA ILE A 108 5.56 -12.92 -0.06
C ILE A 108 6.12 -13.51 -1.33
N GLN A 109 5.50 -14.58 -1.84
CA GLN A 109 5.81 -15.14 -3.14
C GLN A 109 4.68 -14.83 -4.14
N ALA A 110 5.02 -14.23 -5.28
CA ALA A 110 4.12 -13.95 -6.39
C ALA A 110 4.78 -14.38 -7.70
N GLY A 111 4.41 -15.55 -8.24
CA GLY A 111 5.12 -16.16 -9.35
C GLY A 111 6.60 -16.36 -9.03
N PRO A 112 7.53 -15.86 -9.86
CA PRO A 112 8.96 -15.93 -9.59
C PRO A 112 9.45 -14.94 -8.53
N PHE A 113 8.65 -13.93 -8.17
CA PHE A 113 9.08 -12.91 -7.26
C PHE A 113 8.99 -13.34 -5.80
N TYR A 114 10.05 -13.05 -5.04
CA TYR A 114 10.14 -13.22 -3.60
C TYR A 114 10.34 -11.85 -2.95
N VAL A 115 9.25 -11.23 -2.51
CA VAL A 115 9.27 -9.89 -1.90
C VAL A 115 9.44 -10.01 -0.39
N HIS A 116 10.44 -9.34 0.15
CA HIS A 116 10.79 -9.45 1.57
C HIS A 116 11.35 -8.13 2.13
N GLY A 117 11.24 -7.95 3.44
CA GLY A 117 11.94 -6.88 4.17
C GLY A 117 13.34 -7.34 4.58
N ALA A 118 14.19 -6.42 5.04
CA ALA A 118 15.55 -6.72 5.49
C ALA A 118 15.60 -7.66 6.72
N HIS A 119 14.54 -7.73 7.51
CA HIS A 119 14.43 -8.62 8.68
C HIS A 119 14.28 -10.10 8.28
N VAL A 120 13.92 -10.41 7.04
CA VAL A 120 13.75 -11.79 6.56
C VAL A 120 15.11 -12.34 6.16
N SER A 121 15.63 -13.27 6.97
CA SER A 121 16.91 -13.94 6.71
C SER A 121 16.79 -15.17 5.82
N ALA A 122 15.57 -15.67 5.55
CA ALA A 122 15.36 -16.83 4.70
C ALA A 122 15.72 -16.48 3.23
N PRO A 123 16.52 -17.31 2.55
CA PRO A 123 16.86 -17.08 1.15
C PRO A 123 15.64 -17.24 0.26
N ALA A 124 15.64 -16.55 -0.89
CA ALA A 124 14.65 -16.78 -1.91
C ALA A 124 14.64 -18.25 -2.38
N PRO A 125 13.48 -18.81 -2.75
CA PRO A 125 13.40 -20.12 -3.38
C PRO A 125 14.30 -20.23 -4.62
N ALA A 126 14.76 -21.45 -4.93
CA ALA A 126 15.60 -21.67 -6.10
C ALA A 126 14.91 -21.17 -7.38
N GLY A 127 15.59 -20.34 -8.17
CA GLY A 127 15.04 -19.68 -9.35
C GLY A 127 14.13 -18.48 -9.06
N GLY A 128 13.91 -18.13 -7.78
CA GLY A 128 13.15 -16.95 -7.39
C GLY A 128 13.92 -15.65 -7.61
N ILE A 129 13.20 -14.59 -7.89
CA ILE A 129 13.72 -13.21 -8.04
C ILE A 129 13.50 -12.49 -6.70
N PRO A 130 14.54 -12.32 -5.86
CA PRO A 130 14.40 -11.61 -4.60
C PRO A 130 14.21 -10.11 -4.85
N ILE A 131 13.24 -9.52 -4.15
CA ILE A 131 12.99 -8.08 -4.12
C ILE A 131 12.93 -7.64 -2.67
N LEU A 132 13.93 -6.86 -2.27
CA LEU A 132 13.99 -6.23 -0.96
C LEU A 132 13.17 -4.94 -0.98
N ILE A 133 12.13 -4.85 -0.15
CA ILE A 133 11.38 -3.62 0.07
C ILE A 133 11.47 -3.28 1.55
N GLU A 134 12.09 -2.15 1.84
CA GLU A 134 12.13 -1.62 3.20
C GLU A 134 10.75 -1.11 3.60
N ALA A 135 10.38 -1.46 4.82
CA ALA A 135 9.17 -0.95 5.43
C ALA A 135 9.29 0.56 5.64
N GLY A 136 8.39 1.31 5.05
CA GLY A 136 8.34 2.76 5.15
C GLY A 136 6.90 3.25 5.04
N PRO A 137 6.66 4.54 5.21
CA PRO A 137 5.31 5.12 5.08
C PRO A 137 4.77 5.06 3.64
N ALA A 138 5.62 4.75 2.65
CA ALA A 138 5.20 4.61 1.26
C ALA A 138 4.37 3.34 1.05
N PHE A 139 3.27 3.46 0.32
CA PHE A 139 2.41 2.34 -0.06
C PHE A 139 3.14 1.33 -0.97
N GLY A 140 2.72 0.06 -0.96
CA GLY A 140 3.22 -0.94 -1.91
C GLY A 140 4.24 -1.91 -1.32
N THR A 141 4.00 -2.43 -0.10
CA THR A 141 4.83 -3.49 0.52
C THR A 141 4.69 -4.86 -0.15
N GLY A 142 3.88 -4.97 -1.19
CA GLY A 142 3.64 -6.22 -1.95
C GLY A 142 2.55 -7.11 -1.39
N ARG A 143 1.95 -6.79 -0.25
CA ARG A 143 0.96 -7.65 0.44
C ARG A 143 -0.47 -7.45 -0.02
N HIS A 144 -0.77 -6.29 -0.57
CA HIS A 144 -2.10 -6.00 -1.05
C HIS A 144 -2.38 -6.81 -2.33
N GLU A 145 -3.58 -7.35 -2.45
CA GLU A 145 -4.02 -8.20 -3.56
C GLU A 145 -3.80 -7.55 -4.93
N SER A 146 -3.99 -6.23 -5.02
CA SER A 146 -3.72 -5.47 -6.25
C SER A 146 -2.25 -5.53 -6.66
N THR A 147 -1.33 -5.46 -5.68
CA THR A 147 0.12 -5.55 -5.95
C THR A 147 0.52 -6.96 -6.35
N LEU A 148 -0.02 -7.98 -5.67
CA LEU A 148 0.16 -9.39 -6.05
C LEU A 148 -0.33 -9.63 -7.48
N GLY A 149 -1.50 -9.10 -7.83
CA GLY A 149 -2.06 -9.18 -9.18
C GLY A 149 -1.13 -8.58 -10.24
N CYS A 150 -0.53 -7.42 -9.96
CA CYS A 150 0.47 -6.82 -10.86
C CYS A 150 1.71 -7.70 -11.03
N LEU A 151 2.27 -8.22 -9.95
CA LEU A 151 3.43 -9.11 -10.02
C LEU A 151 3.13 -10.38 -10.82
N LEU A 152 1.94 -10.98 -10.63
CA LEU A 152 1.50 -12.13 -11.42
C LEU A 152 1.28 -11.78 -12.89
N ALA A 153 0.78 -10.58 -13.19
CA ALA A 153 0.67 -10.10 -14.57
C ALA A 153 2.04 -9.97 -15.24
N LEU A 154 2.99 -9.31 -14.56
CA LEU A 154 4.36 -9.14 -15.05
C LEU A 154 5.06 -10.50 -15.25
N ALA A 155 4.90 -11.43 -14.31
CA ALA A 155 5.42 -12.79 -14.46
C ALA A 155 4.85 -13.49 -15.70
N GLY A 156 3.53 -13.43 -15.89
CA GLY A 156 2.87 -14.01 -17.06
C GLY A 156 3.33 -13.39 -18.39
N LEU A 157 3.57 -12.07 -18.42
CA LEU A 157 4.15 -11.39 -19.58
C LEU A 157 5.58 -11.89 -19.87
N ALA A 158 6.40 -12.12 -18.86
CA ALA A 158 7.75 -12.65 -19.03
C ALA A 158 7.77 -14.10 -19.53
N GLU A 159 6.82 -14.94 -19.10
CA GLU A 159 6.70 -16.33 -19.60
C GLU A 159 6.31 -16.39 -21.08
N ILE A 160 5.45 -15.48 -21.52
CA ILE A 160 5.02 -15.36 -22.91
C ILE A 160 6.20 -14.96 -23.83
N HIS A 161 7.15 -14.19 -23.30
CA HIS A 161 8.34 -13.72 -24.03
C HIS A 161 9.44 -14.79 -24.19
N GLN A 162 9.23 -16.03 -23.75
CA GLN A 162 10.14 -17.13 -24.11
C GLN A 162 9.93 -17.52 -25.58
N PRO A 163 11.01 -17.55 -26.42
CA PRO A 163 10.89 -17.67 -27.89
C PRO A 163 10.13 -18.91 -28.40
N ALA A 164 9.93 -19.93 -27.54
CA ALA A 164 9.23 -21.16 -27.87
C ALA A 164 7.72 -21.14 -27.70
N ARG A 165 7.16 -20.09 -27.08
CA ARG A 165 5.72 -20.01 -26.68
C ARG A 165 5.07 -18.66 -26.92
N ALA A 166 5.78 -17.68 -27.48
CA ALA A 166 5.22 -16.34 -27.67
C ALA A 166 4.04 -16.39 -28.68
N PRO A 167 2.85 -15.91 -28.29
CA PRO A 167 1.78 -15.62 -29.23
C PRO A 167 2.28 -14.58 -30.26
N ALA A 168 1.65 -14.54 -31.42
CA ALA A 168 2.08 -13.66 -32.52
C ALA A 168 1.99 -12.15 -32.22
N TRP A 169 1.33 -11.78 -31.12
CA TRP A 169 1.14 -10.41 -30.64
C TRP A 169 2.10 -10.00 -29.50
N ALA A 170 2.75 -10.98 -28.85
CA ALA A 170 3.70 -10.62 -27.78
C ALA A 170 4.91 -9.93 -28.40
N PRO A 171 5.37 -8.78 -27.86
CA PRO A 171 6.60 -8.17 -28.34
C PRO A 171 7.72 -9.22 -28.30
N ALA A 172 8.38 -9.42 -29.41
CA ALA A 172 9.41 -10.44 -29.58
C ALA A 172 10.66 -10.21 -28.70
N CYS A 173 10.68 -9.15 -27.93
CA CYS A 173 11.79 -8.69 -27.10
C CYS A 173 11.31 -8.08 -25.79
N ALA A 174 12.21 -7.99 -24.82
CA ALA A 174 12.02 -7.22 -23.59
C ALA A 174 11.59 -5.77 -23.91
N PRO A 175 10.77 -5.12 -23.07
CA PRO A 175 10.44 -3.72 -23.27
C PRO A 175 11.71 -2.89 -23.31
N ALA A 176 11.82 -1.99 -24.30
CA ALA A 176 12.96 -1.07 -24.39
C ALA A 176 12.85 0.01 -23.28
N TRP A 177 11.61 0.44 -22.98
CA TRP A 177 11.30 1.40 -21.94
C TRP A 177 10.01 1.02 -21.20
N ALA A 178 10.04 1.12 -19.88
CA ALA A 178 8.86 0.91 -19.05
C ALA A 178 8.58 2.09 -18.13
N LEU A 179 7.31 2.24 -17.74
CA LEU A 179 6.82 3.21 -16.79
C LEU A 179 6.09 2.51 -15.63
N ASP A 180 6.40 2.92 -14.40
CA ASP A 180 5.65 2.60 -13.19
C ASP A 180 5.00 3.89 -12.70
N MET A 181 3.69 4.04 -12.90
CA MET A 181 2.90 5.24 -12.57
C MET A 181 2.23 5.07 -11.21
N GLY A 182 2.49 6.01 -10.28
CA GLY A 182 2.13 5.87 -8.87
C GLY A 182 3.01 4.82 -8.21
N CYS A 183 4.33 4.97 -8.33
CA CYS A 183 5.28 3.90 -8.05
C CYS A 183 5.39 3.52 -6.55
N GLY A 184 4.97 4.38 -5.62
CA GLY A 184 5.03 4.11 -4.18
C GLY A 184 6.43 3.68 -3.73
N SER A 185 6.54 2.46 -3.22
CA SER A 185 7.82 1.85 -2.81
C SER A 185 8.78 1.53 -3.96
N GLY A 186 8.33 1.62 -5.21
CA GLY A 186 9.07 1.24 -6.42
C GLY A 186 9.06 -0.26 -6.72
N LEU A 187 8.22 -1.04 -6.03
CA LEU A 187 8.19 -2.50 -6.16
C LEU A 187 7.99 -2.96 -7.60
N LEU A 188 7.02 -2.37 -8.33
CA LEU A 188 6.74 -2.77 -9.71
C LEU A 188 7.88 -2.35 -10.65
N ALA A 189 8.42 -1.15 -10.48
CA ALA A 189 9.60 -0.70 -11.24
C ALA A 189 10.80 -1.65 -11.04
N ILE A 190 11.06 -2.07 -9.80
CA ILE A 190 12.14 -3.01 -9.48
C ILE A 190 11.85 -4.39 -10.08
N ALA A 191 10.61 -4.88 -10.01
CA ALA A 191 10.20 -6.15 -10.60
C ALA A 191 10.42 -6.15 -12.13
N ILE A 192 10.01 -5.09 -12.81
CA ILE A 192 10.21 -4.89 -14.26
C ILE A 192 11.71 -4.89 -14.60
N ALA A 193 12.50 -4.07 -13.87
CA ALA A 193 13.93 -3.99 -14.11
C ALA A 193 14.66 -5.32 -13.91
N LYS A 194 14.26 -6.11 -12.90
CA LYS A 194 14.84 -7.43 -12.64
C LYS A 194 14.42 -8.49 -13.68
N LEU A 195 13.20 -8.41 -14.21
CA LEU A 195 12.73 -9.34 -15.25
C LEU A 195 13.42 -9.15 -16.59
N TRP A 196 13.55 -7.90 -17.03
CA TRP A 196 13.94 -7.59 -18.41
C TRP A 196 15.24 -6.80 -18.56
N ALA A 197 15.88 -6.40 -17.46
CA ALA A 197 17.06 -5.53 -17.44
C ALA A 197 16.88 -4.25 -18.30
N CYS A 198 15.65 -3.74 -18.41
CA CYS A 198 15.29 -2.55 -19.18
C CYS A 198 15.26 -1.30 -18.30
N PRO A 199 15.43 -0.10 -18.88
CA PRO A 199 15.19 1.16 -18.19
C PRO A 199 13.73 1.32 -17.77
N VAL A 200 13.51 1.74 -16.52
CA VAL A 200 12.18 2.00 -15.95
C VAL A 200 12.12 3.40 -15.40
N ARG A 201 11.13 4.15 -15.84
CA ARG A 201 10.75 5.40 -15.20
C ARG A 201 9.73 5.09 -14.10
N ALA A 202 10.00 5.50 -12.86
CA ALA A 202 9.08 5.39 -11.74
C ALA A 202 8.60 6.79 -11.35
N VAL A 203 7.30 7.04 -11.40
CA VAL A 203 6.73 8.37 -11.16
C VAL A 203 5.73 8.30 -10.01
N ASP A 204 5.83 9.26 -9.10
CA ASP A 204 4.87 9.45 -8.01
C ASP A 204 4.73 10.95 -7.70
N ASN A 205 3.57 11.36 -7.21
CA ASN A 205 3.36 12.75 -6.77
C ASN A 205 3.90 13.00 -5.35
N ASP A 206 4.03 11.94 -4.53
CA ASP A 206 4.60 12.02 -3.20
C ASP A 206 6.13 11.97 -3.24
N PRO A 207 6.84 13.04 -2.80
CA PRO A 207 8.29 13.04 -2.74
C PRO A 207 8.87 11.98 -1.78
N GLN A 208 8.08 11.46 -0.82
CA GLN A 208 8.52 10.38 0.06
C GLN A 208 8.53 9.05 -0.71
N ALA A 209 7.49 8.77 -1.51
CA ALA A 209 7.43 7.62 -2.40
C ALA A 209 8.61 7.61 -3.38
N VAL A 210 8.90 8.75 -4.01
CA VAL A 210 10.04 8.89 -4.95
C VAL A 210 11.37 8.54 -4.27
N ARG A 211 11.60 9.05 -3.04
CA ARG A 211 12.82 8.71 -2.27
C ARG A 211 12.88 7.22 -1.91
N ALA A 212 11.75 6.64 -1.49
CA ALA A 212 11.66 5.22 -1.16
C ALA A 212 11.94 4.35 -2.39
N ALA A 213 11.32 4.64 -3.53
CA ALA A 213 11.54 3.92 -4.78
C ALA A 213 13.01 3.98 -5.23
N ALA A 214 13.65 5.14 -5.17
CA ALA A 214 15.06 5.29 -5.49
C ALA A 214 15.97 4.49 -4.56
N GLY A 215 15.73 4.56 -3.24
CA GLY A 215 16.48 3.79 -2.24
C GLY A 215 16.32 2.28 -2.42
N ASN A 216 15.10 1.81 -2.60
CA ASN A 216 14.80 0.40 -2.83
C ASN A 216 15.41 -0.10 -4.15
N ALA A 217 15.41 0.70 -5.21
CA ALA A 217 16.06 0.34 -6.47
C ALA A 217 17.57 0.13 -6.30
N VAL A 218 18.25 1.00 -5.55
CA VAL A 218 19.67 0.85 -5.20
C VAL A 218 19.91 -0.40 -4.37
N ALA A 219 19.12 -0.63 -3.33
CA ALA A 219 19.22 -1.81 -2.46
C ALA A 219 19.02 -3.13 -3.22
N ASN A 220 18.24 -3.09 -4.30
CA ASN A 220 18.00 -4.24 -5.18
C ASN A 220 19.00 -4.38 -6.34
N GLY A 221 20.01 -3.52 -6.44
CA GLY A 221 21.02 -3.56 -7.50
C GLY A 221 20.54 -3.09 -8.87
N VAL A 222 19.37 -2.44 -8.95
CA VAL A 222 18.78 -1.93 -10.20
C VAL A 222 18.71 -0.40 -10.25
N GLY A 223 19.40 0.31 -9.36
CA GLY A 223 19.42 1.77 -9.33
C GLY A 223 19.92 2.44 -10.60
N GLY A 224 20.71 1.73 -11.44
CA GLY A 224 21.11 2.20 -12.77
C GLY A 224 20.01 2.07 -13.85
N LEU A 225 18.99 1.26 -13.60
CA LEU A 225 17.87 1.02 -14.52
C LEU A 225 16.62 1.79 -14.10
N VAL A 226 16.35 1.91 -12.80
CA VAL A 226 15.15 2.59 -12.27
C VAL A 226 15.46 4.06 -11.99
N SER A 227 14.75 4.95 -12.66
CA SER A 227 14.83 6.40 -12.44
C SER A 227 13.53 6.93 -11.82
N ALA A 228 13.54 7.13 -10.49
CA ALA A 228 12.41 7.68 -9.77
C ALA A 228 12.32 9.21 -9.93
N ARG A 229 11.13 9.73 -10.21
CA ARG A 229 10.86 11.16 -10.43
C ARG A 229 9.55 11.57 -9.77
N GLN A 230 9.54 12.78 -9.21
CA GLN A 230 8.30 13.39 -8.79
C GLN A 230 7.55 13.98 -9.99
N GLY A 231 6.27 13.70 -10.07
CA GLY A 231 5.38 14.25 -11.10
C GLY A 231 3.94 13.90 -10.83
N GLU A 232 3.03 14.72 -11.34
CA GLU A 232 1.59 14.45 -11.23
C GLU A 232 1.09 13.84 -12.55
N GLY A 233 0.68 12.57 -12.50
CA GLY A 233 0.26 11.84 -13.69
C GLY A 233 1.34 11.85 -14.78
N TYR A 234 0.92 12.10 -16.00
CA TYR A 234 1.78 12.14 -17.19
C TYR A 234 2.40 13.51 -17.42
N ASP A 235 2.86 14.19 -16.37
CA ASP A 235 3.55 15.47 -16.49
C ASP A 235 4.86 15.30 -17.29
N ALA A 236 5.02 16.12 -18.34
CA ALA A 236 6.22 16.14 -19.17
C ALA A 236 7.51 16.41 -18.38
N ALA A 237 7.43 17.07 -17.24
CA ALA A 237 8.57 17.30 -16.36
C ALA A 237 9.16 16.00 -15.79
N ALA A 238 8.33 14.96 -15.62
CA ALA A 238 8.78 13.68 -15.10
C ALA A 238 9.52 12.82 -16.14
N PHE A 239 9.17 12.90 -17.44
CA PHE A 239 9.77 12.04 -18.47
C PHE A 239 9.81 12.61 -19.90
N GLY A 240 9.31 13.83 -20.12
CA GLY A 240 9.22 14.45 -21.44
C GLY A 240 7.89 14.19 -22.16
N ALA A 241 7.43 15.16 -22.92
CA ALA A 241 6.10 15.13 -23.57
C ALA A 241 5.94 14.04 -24.66
N GLU A 242 7.05 13.61 -25.26
CA GLU A 242 7.07 12.61 -26.35
C GLU A 242 7.55 11.24 -25.89
N ALA A 243 7.67 11.00 -24.57
CA ALA A 243 8.07 9.70 -24.07
C ALA A 243 7.06 8.63 -24.45
N SER A 244 7.56 7.51 -24.96
CA SER A 244 6.76 6.34 -25.33
C SER A 244 7.30 5.12 -24.60
N PHE A 245 6.40 4.29 -24.07
CA PHE A 245 6.72 3.14 -23.24
C PHE A 245 6.11 1.87 -23.81
N ASP A 246 6.90 0.81 -23.87
CA ASP A 246 6.42 -0.51 -24.30
C ASP A 246 5.61 -1.20 -23.20
N LEU A 247 5.87 -0.84 -21.94
CA LEU A 247 5.14 -1.34 -20.77
C LEU A 247 4.83 -0.18 -19.83
N ILE A 248 3.55 -0.03 -19.48
CA ILE A 248 3.08 0.89 -18.44
C ILE A 248 2.42 0.07 -17.33
N ALA A 249 2.95 0.11 -16.13
CA ALA A 249 2.32 -0.42 -14.93
C ALA A 249 1.73 0.73 -14.10
N ALA A 250 0.52 0.54 -13.56
CA ALA A 250 -0.11 1.47 -12.64
C ALA A 250 -0.98 0.71 -11.62
N ASN A 251 -0.60 0.78 -10.34
CA ASN A 251 -1.37 0.21 -9.24
C ASN A 251 -1.92 1.33 -8.38
N ILE A 252 -2.94 2.00 -8.88
CA ILE A 252 -3.59 3.17 -8.27
C ILE A 252 -5.12 3.03 -8.32
N LEU A 253 -5.86 3.91 -7.65
CA LEU A 253 -7.31 3.83 -7.60
C LEU A 253 -7.98 3.99 -8.99
N ALA A 254 -9.17 3.42 -9.18
CA ALA A 254 -9.91 3.40 -10.44
C ALA A 254 -10.16 4.80 -11.00
N GLY A 255 -10.59 5.77 -10.19
CA GLY A 255 -10.85 7.14 -10.64
C GLY A 255 -9.64 7.81 -11.32
N PRO A 256 -8.46 7.86 -10.69
CA PRO A 256 -7.22 8.28 -11.33
C PRO A 256 -6.86 7.50 -12.60
N LEU A 257 -7.05 6.17 -12.63
CA LEU A 257 -6.83 5.37 -13.85
C LEU A 257 -7.70 5.83 -15.00
N GLU A 258 -8.99 6.05 -14.76
CA GLU A 258 -9.94 6.55 -15.76
C GLU A 258 -9.57 7.96 -16.23
N ALA A 259 -9.23 8.85 -15.31
CA ALA A 259 -8.87 10.23 -15.62
C ALA A 259 -7.60 10.32 -16.48
N MET A 260 -6.60 9.48 -16.21
CA MET A 260 -5.33 9.45 -16.95
C MET A 260 -5.36 8.58 -18.20
N ALA A 261 -6.45 7.90 -18.52
CA ALA A 261 -6.54 7.00 -19.67
C ALA A 261 -6.17 7.67 -21.03
N PRO A 262 -6.55 8.94 -21.33
CA PRO A 262 -6.12 9.61 -22.54
C PRO A 262 -4.60 9.77 -22.65
N ASP A 263 -3.95 10.07 -21.54
CA ASP A 263 -2.51 10.27 -21.48
C ASP A 263 -1.76 8.94 -21.53
N LEU A 264 -2.24 7.92 -20.82
CA LEU A 264 -1.70 6.56 -20.94
C LEU A 264 -1.66 6.11 -22.39
N LYS A 265 -2.77 6.25 -23.12
CA LYS A 265 -2.85 5.87 -24.55
C LYS A 265 -1.89 6.64 -25.44
N ARG A 266 -1.59 7.90 -25.11
CA ARG A 266 -0.63 8.74 -25.86
C ARG A 266 0.81 8.27 -25.62
N HIS A 267 1.10 7.81 -24.42
CA HIS A 267 2.44 7.39 -24.01
C HIS A 267 2.69 5.88 -24.15
N LEU A 268 1.68 5.08 -24.46
CA LEU A 268 1.85 3.66 -24.74
C LEU A 268 2.31 3.48 -26.19
N ALA A 269 3.41 2.76 -26.39
CA ALA A 269 3.93 2.46 -27.73
C ALA A 269 2.95 1.59 -28.52
N PRO A 270 2.97 1.65 -29.86
CA PRO A 270 2.25 0.68 -30.69
C PRO A 270 2.68 -0.75 -30.35
N GLY A 271 1.70 -1.62 -30.03
CA GLY A 271 1.95 -2.99 -29.54
C GLY A 271 2.44 -3.05 -28.08
N GLY A 272 2.40 -1.94 -27.38
CA GLY A 272 2.73 -1.86 -25.95
C GLY A 272 1.64 -2.43 -25.06
N VAL A 273 2.00 -2.69 -23.81
CA VAL A 273 1.13 -3.32 -22.80
C VAL A 273 0.94 -2.42 -21.60
N ALA A 274 -0.29 -2.30 -21.10
CA ALA A 274 -0.59 -1.65 -19.85
C ALA A 274 -1.06 -2.68 -18.80
N VAL A 275 -0.47 -2.66 -17.61
CA VAL A 275 -0.86 -3.45 -16.42
C VAL A 275 -1.48 -2.50 -15.41
N LEU A 276 -2.80 -2.58 -15.25
CA LEU A 276 -3.59 -1.67 -14.42
C LEU A 276 -4.21 -2.41 -13.23
N SER A 277 -4.03 -1.90 -12.02
CA SER A 277 -4.57 -2.49 -10.79
C SER A 277 -4.89 -1.40 -9.76
N GLY A 278 -5.32 -1.80 -8.54
CA GLY A 278 -5.80 -0.86 -7.53
C GLY A 278 -7.29 -0.54 -7.68
N LEU A 279 -8.02 -1.39 -8.38
CA LEU A 279 -9.46 -1.28 -8.63
C LEU A 279 -10.19 -2.56 -8.19
N LEU A 280 -11.44 -2.40 -7.78
CA LEU A 280 -12.33 -3.50 -7.44
C LEU A 280 -12.90 -4.16 -8.71
N GLU A 281 -13.39 -5.39 -8.58
CA GLU A 281 -13.90 -6.15 -9.72
C GLU A 281 -15.08 -5.47 -10.43
N ASP A 282 -15.94 -4.77 -9.70
CA ASP A 282 -17.09 -4.02 -10.24
C ASP A 282 -16.69 -2.74 -10.99
N GLN A 283 -15.51 -2.18 -10.70
CA GLN A 283 -14.95 -1.00 -11.37
C GLN A 283 -14.26 -1.34 -12.71
N ALA A 284 -13.95 -2.61 -12.96
CA ALA A 284 -13.20 -3.05 -14.13
C ALA A 284 -13.81 -2.60 -15.47
N GLY A 285 -15.14 -2.65 -15.58
CA GLY A 285 -15.85 -2.26 -16.80
C GLY A 285 -15.64 -0.79 -17.18
N ALA A 286 -15.70 0.12 -16.22
CA ALA A 286 -15.48 1.54 -16.42
C ALA A 286 -14.02 1.84 -16.82
N VAL A 287 -13.05 1.22 -16.13
CA VAL A 287 -11.62 1.37 -16.44
C VAL A 287 -11.31 0.86 -17.85
N ILE A 288 -11.82 -0.33 -18.25
CA ILE A 288 -11.63 -0.85 -19.60
C ILE A 288 -12.23 0.09 -20.65
N ALA A 289 -13.44 0.58 -20.42
CA ALA A 289 -14.11 1.51 -21.34
C ALA A 289 -13.33 2.82 -21.52
N ALA A 290 -12.77 3.40 -20.43
CA ALA A 290 -11.96 4.61 -20.49
C ALA A 290 -10.68 4.42 -21.34
N HIS A 291 -10.11 3.22 -21.34
CA HIS A 291 -8.90 2.89 -22.07
C HIS A 291 -9.13 2.46 -23.51
N ALA A 292 -10.37 2.42 -24.01
CA ALA A 292 -10.60 2.13 -25.42
C ALA A 292 -9.77 3.08 -26.33
N PRO A 293 -9.14 2.61 -27.44
CA PRO A 293 -9.35 1.33 -28.12
C PRO A 293 -8.43 0.18 -27.67
N LEU A 294 -7.70 0.31 -26.53
CA LEU A 294 -6.88 -0.80 -26.06
C LEU A 294 -7.75 -2.04 -25.81
N SER A 295 -7.23 -3.21 -26.15
CA SER A 295 -7.92 -4.48 -25.99
C SER A 295 -7.58 -5.15 -24.65
N LEU A 296 -8.56 -5.77 -24.01
CA LEU A 296 -8.34 -6.56 -22.80
C LEU A 296 -7.71 -7.91 -23.15
N ALA A 297 -6.43 -8.09 -22.85
CA ALA A 297 -5.72 -9.34 -23.05
C ALA A 297 -5.90 -10.32 -21.87
N ARG A 298 -5.90 -9.78 -20.64
CA ARG A 298 -6.02 -10.62 -19.44
C ARG A 298 -6.70 -9.90 -18.31
N ARG A 299 -7.46 -10.67 -17.49
CA ARG A 299 -8.06 -10.23 -16.23
C ARG A 299 -7.62 -11.18 -15.13
N ILE A 300 -7.09 -10.64 -14.02
CA ILE A 300 -6.58 -11.41 -12.88
C ILE A 300 -7.35 -10.95 -11.63
N PRO A 301 -8.44 -11.63 -11.25
CA PRO A 301 -9.15 -11.33 -10.02
C PRO A 301 -8.40 -11.92 -8.82
N LEU A 302 -8.33 -11.18 -7.72
CA LEU A 302 -7.69 -11.63 -6.47
C LEU A 302 -8.29 -10.87 -5.28
N GLY A 303 -8.98 -11.59 -4.38
CA GLY A 303 -9.50 -11.01 -3.12
C GLY A 303 -10.45 -9.82 -3.29
N GLY A 304 -11.31 -9.83 -4.35
CA GLY A 304 -12.22 -8.73 -4.66
C GLY A 304 -11.59 -7.59 -5.48
N TRP A 305 -10.26 -7.61 -5.64
CA TRP A 305 -9.51 -6.70 -6.52
C TRP A 305 -9.28 -7.35 -7.87
N VAL A 306 -8.99 -6.54 -8.86
CA VAL A 306 -8.67 -7.05 -10.20
C VAL A 306 -7.48 -6.31 -10.79
N THR A 307 -6.63 -7.07 -11.49
CA THR A 307 -5.59 -6.53 -12.36
C THR A 307 -5.97 -6.78 -13.81
N LEU A 308 -5.87 -5.73 -14.62
CA LEU A 308 -6.16 -5.74 -16.05
C LEU A 308 -4.86 -5.65 -16.84
N VAL A 309 -4.71 -6.47 -17.87
CA VAL A 309 -3.65 -6.36 -18.87
C VAL A 309 -4.30 -5.92 -20.17
N LEU A 310 -3.95 -4.71 -20.63
CA LEU A 310 -4.47 -4.12 -21.85
C LEU A 310 -3.36 -4.01 -22.90
N GLU A 311 -3.72 -4.12 -24.17
CA GLU A 311 -2.81 -4.08 -25.32
C GLU A 311 -3.21 -3.01 -26.33
N ALA A 312 -2.20 -2.33 -26.90
CA ALA A 312 -2.37 -1.29 -27.93
C ALA A 312 -2.48 -1.86 -29.34
#